data_925779bf1d1010248a51a2c59c04ee9f
#
_entry.id   925779bf1d1010248a51a2c59c04ee9f
#
_cell.length_a   1.000
_cell.length_b   1.000
_cell.length_c   1.000
_cell.angle_alpha   90.00
_cell.angle_beta   90.00
_cell.angle_gamma   90.00
#
_symmetry.space_group_name_H-M   'P 1'
#
loop_
_entity.id
_entity.type
_entity.pdbx_description
1 polymer ?
#
loop_
_entity_poly.entity_id
_entity_poly.type
_entity_poly.pdbx_seq_one_letter_code
_entity_poly.pdbx_strand_id
1 'polypeptide(L)'
;MIEDEILELSDPQYDFLESSAKHTGFVAGFGSGKSFIGTLKSLMRIIDFKIPKTAYYLPTYGDIKDIAFDGFPLVADTLGYKYRLNKSDKEFFLLDKYKKEIGKTLFRNMSEPESIVGYQVGYTLIDETDILNQTTMDKAFKKILGRNRLVVPVTDKNTLLIFQQTGTPPPLTYFHKKSKKLCYINCIDVAGTPEGFKWFYDRFVEKFNINTDNLIKASTYSNLHNLPEDFIDTLKAE
;
A
#
# COMPACT_ATOMS: atom_id res chain seq x y z
N MET A 1 -6.54 -20.32 -24.47
CA MET A 1 -6.17 -20.69 -23.10
C MET A 1 -5.37 -19.52 -22.60
N ILE A 2 -5.82 -18.83 -21.58
CA ILE A 2 -5.01 -17.84 -20.87
C ILE A 2 -4.05 -18.71 -20.06
N GLU A 3 -2.76 -18.72 -20.39
CA GLU A 3 -1.76 -19.26 -19.50
C GLU A 3 -1.91 -18.46 -18.20
N ASP A 4 -2.13 -19.15 -17.09
CA ASP A 4 -2.10 -18.53 -15.77
C ASP A 4 -0.67 -18.02 -15.57
N GLU A 5 -0.44 -16.73 -15.82
CA GLU A 5 0.84 -16.10 -15.49
C GLU A 5 1.02 -16.18 -13.97
N ILE A 6 1.93 -17.05 -13.54
CA ILE A 6 2.30 -17.16 -12.13
C ILE A 6 3.08 -15.90 -11.78
N LEU A 7 2.54 -15.09 -10.89
CA LEU A 7 3.23 -13.92 -10.36
C LEU A 7 4.32 -14.38 -9.39
N GLU A 8 5.58 -14.24 -9.79
CA GLU A 8 6.71 -14.60 -8.96
C GLU A 8 7.11 -13.43 -8.07
N LEU A 9 6.98 -13.60 -6.75
CA LEU A 9 7.37 -12.61 -5.75
C LEU A 9 8.62 -13.06 -5.02
N SER A 10 9.52 -12.13 -4.73
CA SER A 10 10.63 -12.39 -3.79
C SER A 10 10.11 -12.53 -2.36
N ASP A 11 10.87 -13.21 -1.48
CA ASP A 11 10.49 -13.38 -0.08
C ASP A 11 10.12 -12.06 0.62
N PRO A 12 10.91 -10.97 0.52
CA PRO A 12 10.54 -9.70 1.13
C PRO A 12 9.25 -9.08 0.55
N GLN A 13 8.98 -9.27 -0.74
CA GLN A 13 7.74 -8.81 -1.35
C GLN A 13 6.54 -9.61 -0.82
N TYR A 14 6.70 -10.91 -0.68
CA TYR A 14 5.69 -11.78 -0.07
C TYR A 14 5.43 -11.39 1.38
N ASP A 15 6.48 -11.23 2.20
CA ASP A 15 6.37 -10.78 3.59
C ASP A 15 5.66 -9.43 3.71
N PHE A 16 5.93 -8.50 2.79
CA PHE A 16 5.23 -7.23 2.74
C PHE A 16 3.74 -7.38 2.40
N LEU A 17 3.41 -8.21 1.41
CA LEU A 17 2.04 -8.48 1.01
C LEU A 17 1.23 -9.07 2.17
N GLU A 18 1.78 -10.05 2.87
CA GLU A 18 1.14 -10.78 3.98
C GLU A 18 1.16 -10.03 5.32
N SER A 19 1.92 -8.94 5.44
CA SER A 19 2.01 -8.21 6.69
C SER A 19 0.65 -7.76 7.21
N SER A 20 0.35 -8.15 8.44
CA SER A 20 -0.88 -7.82 9.17
C SER A 20 -0.72 -6.68 10.17
N ALA A 21 0.44 -6.05 10.24
CA ALA A 21 0.70 -4.93 11.11
C ALA A 21 -0.16 -3.70 10.75
N LYS A 22 -0.42 -2.87 11.73
CA LYS A 22 -1.15 -1.61 11.50
C LYS A 22 -0.34 -0.64 10.64
N HIS A 23 0.98 -0.64 10.80
CA HIS A 23 1.90 0.11 9.96
C HIS A 23 3.03 -0.83 9.49
N THR A 24 3.23 -0.94 8.20
CA THR A 24 4.33 -1.74 7.65
C THR A 24 5.28 -0.83 6.89
N GLY A 25 6.53 -0.80 7.30
CA GLY A 25 7.62 -0.19 6.55
C GLY A 25 8.26 -1.20 5.60
N PHE A 26 8.42 -0.85 4.35
CA PHE A 26 9.14 -1.62 3.35
C PHE A 26 10.31 -0.79 2.81
N VAL A 27 11.49 -0.97 3.38
CA VAL A 27 12.70 -0.29 2.95
C VAL A 27 13.48 -1.19 1.99
N ALA A 28 13.71 -0.70 0.78
CA ALA A 28 14.28 -1.55 -0.25
C ALA A 28 15.11 -0.75 -1.26
N GLY A 29 16.15 -1.38 -1.79
CA GLY A 29 17.02 -0.79 -2.80
C GLY A 29 16.31 -0.51 -4.13
N PHE A 30 17.03 0.15 -5.04
CA PHE A 30 16.55 0.39 -6.40
C PHE A 30 16.24 -0.94 -7.12
N GLY A 31 15.19 -0.96 -7.94
CA GLY A 31 14.80 -2.16 -8.69
C GLY A 31 14.22 -3.30 -7.86
N SER A 32 14.05 -3.15 -6.55
CA SER A 32 13.47 -4.20 -5.67
C SER A 32 11.98 -4.45 -5.86
N GLY A 33 11.29 -3.70 -6.73
CA GLY A 33 9.86 -3.83 -6.99
C GLY A 33 8.95 -3.20 -5.93
N LYS A 34 9.44 -2.22 -5.14
CA LYS A 34 8.66 -1.51 -4.10
C LYS A 34 7.29 -1.03 -4.55
N SER A 35 7.27 -0.22 -5.60
CA SER A 35 6.04 0.40 -6.09
C SER A 35 5.08 -0.64 -6.68
N PHE A 36 5.61 -1.71 -7.31
CA PHE A 36 4.81 -2.82 -7.81
C PHE A 36 4.10 -3.55 -6.67
N ILE A 37 4.85 -4.03 -5.66
CA ILE A 37 4.25 -4.78 -4.55
C ILE A 37 3.32 -3.92 -3.69
N GLY A 38 3.63 -2.63 -3.53
CA GLY A 38 2.76 -1.67 -2.85
C GLY A 38 1.44 -1.48 -3.58
N THR A 39 1.49 -1.33 -4.91
CA THR A 39 0.30 -1.24 -5.77
C THR A 39 -0.51 -2.52 -5.71
N LEU A 40 0.15 -3.70 -5.84
CA LEU A 40 -0.50 -5.00 -5.71
C LEU A 40 -1.26 -5.11 -4.39
N LYS A 41 -0.61 -4.84 -3.27
CA LYS A 41 -1.23 -4.88 -1.95
C LYS A 41 -2.41 -3.91 -1.83
N SER A 42 -2.30 -2.70 -2.40
CA SER A 42 -3.40 -1.73 -2.43
C SER A 42 -4.63 -2.26 -3.18
N LEU A 43 -4.45 -2.92 -4.32
CA LEU A 43 -5.53 -3.53 -5.08
C LEU A 43 -6.11 -4.77 -4.37
N MET A 44 -5.27 -5.61 -3.77
CA MET A 44 -5.71 -6.75 -2.97
C MET A 44 -6.58 -6.32 -1.77
N ARG A 45 -6.29 -5.16 -1.15
CA ARG A 45 -7.16 -4.60 -0.09
C ARG A 45 -8.57 -4.27 -0.61
N ILE A 46 -8.71 -3.85 -1.87
CA ILE A 46 -10.02 -3.65 -2.50
C ILE A 46 -10.67 -5.01 -2.82
N ILE A 47 -9.90 -5.95 -3.39
CA ILE A 47 -10.42 -7.23 -3.88
C ILE A 47 -10.84 -8.15 -2.74
N ASP A 48 -9.96 -8.42 -1.79
CA ASP A 48 -10.16 -9.43 -0.74
C ASP A 48 -10.92 -8.87 0.46
N PHE A 49 -10.53 -7.68 0.91
CA PHE A 49 -11.12 -7.08 2.11
C PHE A 49 -12.31 -6.17 1.81
N LYS A 50 -12.70 -6.04 0.52
CA LYS A 50 -13.81 -5.19 0.07
C LYS A 50 -13.71 -3.75 0.57
N ILE A 51 -12.48 -3.23 0.69
CA ILE A 51 -12.25 -1.84 1.07
C ILE A 51 -12.65 -0.95 -0.11
N PRO A 52 -13.71 -0.13 0.02
CA PRO A 52 -14.26 0.58 -1.14
C PRO A 52 -13.38 1.76 -1.58
N LYS A 53 -12.50 2.22 -0.70
CA LYS A 53 -11.65 3.38 -0.97
C LYS A 53 -10.31 3.26 -0.26
N THR A 54 -9.24 3.28 -1.05
CA THR A 54 -7.85 3.33 -0.60
C THR A 54 -7.21 4.66 -1.00
N ALA A 55 -6.03 4.96 -0.52
CA ALA A 55 -5.22 6.09 -0.98
C ALA A 55 -3.78 5.66 -1.23
N TYR A 56 -3.17 6.23 -2.26
CA TYR A 56 -1.75 6.14 -2.56
C TYR A 56 -1.16 7.54 -2.55
N TYR A 57 -0.18 7.74 -1.69
CA TYR A 57 0.49 9.02 -1.51
C TYR A 57 1.91 8.96 -2.05
N LEU A 58 2.26 9.97 -2.83
CA LEU A 58 3.58 10.18 -3.42
C LEU A 58 4.06 11.59 -3.10
N PRO A 59 5.37 11.88 -3.20
CA PRO A 59 5.91 13.19 -2.86
C PRO A 59 5.27 14.32 -3.66
N THR A 60 5.21 14.18 -5.00
CA THR A 60 4.75 15.23 -5.91
C THR A 60 3.68 14.72 -6.90
N TYR A 61 3.09 15.65 -7.64
CA TYR A 61 2.19 15.29 -8.75
C TYR A 61 2.94 14.64 -9.92
N GLY A 62 4.21 15.01 -10.14
CA GLY A 62 5.07 14.35 -11.11
C GLY A 62 5.19 12.87 -10.82
N ASP A 63 5.50 12.51 -9.57
CA ASP A 63 5.62 11.11 -9.14
C ASP A 63 4.29 10.35 -9.28
N ILE A 64 3.14 11.00 -9.02
CA ILE A 64 1.83 10.38 -9.24
C ILE A 64 1.65 10.02 -10.72
N LYS A 65 2.04 10.92 -11.62
CA LYS A 65 1.92 10.73 -13.06
C LYS A 65 2.84 9.60 -13.54
N ASP A 66 4.08 9.59 -13.06
CA ASP A 66 5.11 8.70 -13.57
C ASP A 66 5.06 7.31 -12.91
N ILE A 67 4.57 7.19 -11.67
CA ILE A 67 4.52 5.93 -10.93
C ILE A 67 3.10 5.36 -10.86
N ALA A 68 2.13 6.16 -10.38
CA ALA A 68 0.80 5.63 -10.09
C ALA A 68 -0.06 5.43 -11.34
N PHE A 69 0.03 6.34 -12.33
CA PHE A 69 -0.81 6.25 -13.53
C PHE A 69 -0.41 5.09 -14.45
N ASP A 70 0.81 4.59 -14.34
CA ASP A 70 1.28 3.43 -15.10
C ASP A 70 1.23 2.16 -14.25
N GLY A 71 1.64 2.24 -12.98
CA GLY A 71 1.70 1.08 -12.09
C GLY A 71 0.35 0.46 -11.75
N PHE A 72 -0.69 1.27 -11.48
CA PHE A 72 -2.02 0.73 -11.15
C PHE A 72 -2.70 0.02 -12.31
N PRO A 73 -2.70 0.56 -13.56
CA PRO A 73 -3.14 -0.16 -14.75
C PRO A 73 -2.41 -1.48 -14.94
N LEU A 74 -1.07 -1.47 -14.89
CA LEU A 74 -0.25 -2.66 -15.07
C LEU A 74 -0.65 -3.78 -14.10
N VAL A 75 -0.73 -3.48 -12.81
CA VAL A 75 -1.09 -4.48 -11.79
C VAL A 75 -2.55 -4.95 -11.94
N ALA A 76 -3.47 -4.05 -12.30
CA ALA A 76 -4.86 -4.45 -12.55
C ALA A 76 -4.98 -5.41 -13.74
N ASP A 77 -4.25 -5.15 -14.83
CA ASP A 77 -4.19 -6.03 -16.00
C ASP A 77 -3.56 -7.39 -15.65
N THR A 78 -2.46 -7.42 -14.88
CA THR A 78 -1.83 -8.64 -14.36
C THR A 78 -2.81 -9.48 -13.52
N LEU A 79 -3.66 -8.82 -12.72
CA LEU A 79 -4.70 -9.49 -11.93
C LEU A 79 -5.97 -9.85 -12.73
N GLY A 80 -6.03 -9.52 -14.04
CA GLY A 80 -7.19 -9.79 -14.89
C GLY A 80 -8.41 -8.90 -14.61
N TYR A 81 -8.22 -7.77 -13.93
CA TYR A 81 -9.30 -6.84 -13.62
C TYR A 81 -9.39 -5.71 -14.65
N LYS A 82 -10.63 -5.27 -14.92
CA LYS A 82 -10.88 -4.04 -15.66
C LYS A 82 -10.71 -2.83 -14.75
N TYR A 83 -10.39 -1.68 -15.35
CA TYR A 83 -10.23 -0.44 -14.60
C TYR A 83 -10.67 0.78 -15.40
N ARG A 84 -10.79 1.90 -14.71
CA ARG A 84 -10.94 3.24 -15.28
C ARG A 84 -10.03 4.21 -14.53
N LEU A 85 -9.14 4.88 -15.24
CA LEU A 85 -8.25 5.90 -14.69
C LEU A 85 -8.77 7.29 -15.02
N ASN A 86 -9.06 8.08 -14.00
CA ASN A 86 -9.38 9.51 -14.11
C ASN A 86 -8.15 10.33 -13.71
N LYS A 87 -7.38 10.76 -14.72
CA LYS A 87 -6.14 11.52 -14.52
C LYS A 87 -6.39 12.92 -13.96
N SER A 88 -7.52 13.56 -14.28
CA SER A 88 -7.88 14.90 -13.77
C SER A 88 -8.15 14.88 -12.28
N ASP A 89 -8.98 13.94 -11.81
CA ASP A 89 -9.33 13.80 -10.40
C ASP A 89 -8.30 12.99 -9.60
N LYS A 90 -7.32 12.39 -10.32
CA LYS A 90 -6.29 11.51 -9.76
C LYS A 90 -6.92 10.34 -8.99
N GLU A 91 -7.80 9.63 -9.68
CA GLU A 91 -8.53 8.49 -9.14
C GLU A 91 -8.43 7.29 -10.08
N PHE A 92 -8.16 6.14 -9.50
CA PHE A 92 -8.17 4.85 -10.17
C PHE A 92 -9.37 4.04 -9.65
N PHE A 93 -10.19 3.54 -10.56
CA PHE A 93 -11.37 2.73 -10.25
C PHE A 93 -11.13 1.30 -10.69
N LEU A 94 -11.19 0.37 -9.76
CA LEU A 94 -11.13 -1.05 -10.04
C LEU A 94 -12.53 -1.58 -10.35
N LEU A 95 -12.67 -2.33 -11.43
CA LEU A 95 -13.95 -2.80 -11.95
C LEU A 95 -13.98 -4.33 -11.98
N ASP A 96 -15.13 -4.93 -11.75
CA ASP A 96 -15.33 -6.36 -11.94
C ASP A 96 -15.50 -6.71 -13.45
N LYS A 97 -15.69 -8.01 -13.73
CA LYS A 97 -15.92 -8.51 -15.10
C LYS A 97 -17.17 -7.92 -15.78
N TYR A 98 -18.10 -7.39 -15.00
CA TYR A 98 -19.32 -6.73 -15.51
C TYR A 98 -19.16 -5.21 -15.63
N LYS A 99 -17.94 -4.69 -15.48
CA LYS A 99 -17.60 -3.26 -15.49
C LYS A 99 -18.23 -2.47 -14.32
N LYS A 100 -18.65 -3.14 -13.26
CA LYS A 100 -19.13 -2.50 -12.04
C LYS A 100 -17.93 -2.13 -11.17
N GLU A 101 -17.93 -0.93 -10.60
CA GLU A 101 -16.92 -0.48 -9.64
C GLU A 101 -16.98 -1.33 -8.37
N ILE A 102 -15.83 -1.89 -7.98
CA ILE A 102 -15.66 -2.65 -6.75
C ILE A 102 -14.86 -1.88 -5.70
N GLY A 103 -14.17 -0.85 -6.09
CA GLY A 103 -13.47 0.10 -5.23
C GLY A 103 -12.59 1.05 -6.02
N LYS A 104 -12.03 2.02 -5.31
CA LYS A 104 -11.15 3.02 -5.93
C LYS A 104 -9.95 3.38 -5.06
N THR A 105 -8.88 3.82 -5.72
CA THR A 105 -7.69 4.42 -5.11
C THR A 105 -7.62 5.90 -5.44
N LEU A 106 -7.42 6.71 -4.41
CA LEU A 106 -7.15 8.14 -4.53
C LEU A 106 -5.64 8.36 -4.61
N PHE A 107 -5.13 9.00 -5.65
CA PHE A 107 -3.73 9.43 -5.72
C PHE A 107 -3.59 10.83 -5.16
N ARG A 108 -2.68 11.03 -4.23
CA ARG A 108 -2.50 12.31 -3.53
C ARG A 108 -1.00 12.60 -3.35
N ASN A 109 -0.63 13.86 -3.49
CA ASN A 109 0.74 14.30 -3.20
C ASN A 109 0.90 14.71 -1.73
N MET A 110 2.12 14.62 -1.22
CA MET A 110 2.47 14.93 0.16
C MET A 110 3.21 16.26 0.32
N SER A 111 3.70 16.86 -0.77
CA SER A 111 4.42 18.15 -0.71
C SER A 111 3.56 19.29 -0.15
N GLU A 112 2.24 19.15 -0.25
CA GLU A 112 1.26 20.12 0.27
C GLU A 112 0.36 19.45 1.33
N PRO A 113 0.84 19.23 2.57
CA PRO A 113 0.08 18.51 3.60
C PRO A 113 -1.30 19.11 3.89
N GLU A 114 -1.48 20.42 3.72
CA GLU A 114 -2.75 21.08 3.96
C GLU A 114 -3.84 20.70 2.95
N SER A 115 -3.46 20.18 1.78
CA SER A 115 -4.38 19.64 0.77
C SER A 115 -4.97 18.26 1.13
N ILE A 116 -4.40 17.57 2.15
CA ILE A 116 -4.82 16.24 2.60
C ILE A 116 -6.08 16.37 3.48
N VAL A 117 -7.20 16.74 2.86
CA VAL A 117 -8.49 17.01 3.55
C VAL A 117 -9.68 16.45 2.76
N GLY A 118 -10.84 16.37 3.39
CA GLY A 118 -12.13 16.16 2.71
C GLY A 118 -12.50 14.70 2.38
N TYR A 119 -11.70 13.69 2.72
CA TYR A 119 -11.98 12.29 2.42
C TYR A 119 -11.62 11.34 3.58
N GLN A 120 -12.07 10.09 3.47
CA GLN A 120 -11.73 8.99 4.36
C GLN A 120 -11.42 7.76 3.52
N VAL A 121 -10.43 6.98 3.95
CA VAL A 121 -10.00 5.75 3.31
C VAL A 121 -9.85 4.62 4.33
N GLY A 122 -9.94 3.38 3.86
CA GLY A 122 -9.81 2.19 4.70
C GLY A 122 -8.41 1.58 4.67
N TYR A 123 -7.58 2.00 3.72
CA TYR A 123 -6.19 1.58 3.58
C TYR A 123 -5.39 2.69 2.92
N THR A 124 -4.12 2.78 3.27
CA THR A 124 -3.18 3.78 2.73
C THR A 124 -1.84 3.15 2.38
N LEU A 125 -1.36 3.45 1.19
CA LEU A 125 0.03 3.25 0.78
C LEU A 125 0.70 4.62 0.69
N ILE A 126 1.92 4.73 1.22
CA ILE A 126 2.80 5.90 1.10
C ILE A 126 4.09 5.43 0.44
N ASP A 127 4.56 6.12 -0.57
CA ASP A 127 5.78 5.75 -1.28
C ASP A 127 6.74 6.94 -1.39
N GLU A 128 8.04 6.64 -1.51
CA GLU A 128 9.14 7.61 -1.69
C GLU A 128 9.19 8.70 -0.60
N THR A 129 9.06 8.30 0.67
CA THR A 129 8.95 9.22 1.82
C THR A 129 10.18 10.10 2.04
N ASP A 130 11.37 9.61 1.70
CA ASP A 130 12.63 10.27 2.01
C ASP A 130 13.04 11.36 1.00
N ILE A 131 12.24 11.55 -0.06
CA ILE A 131 12.36 12.69 -0.98
C ILE A 131 11.96 14.00 -0.30
N LEU A 132 10.98 13.96 0.60
CA LEU A 132 10.51 15.13 1.33
C LEU A 132 11.36 15.40 2.58
N ASN A 133 11.44 16.67 2.97
CA ASN A 133 12.07 17.01 4.24
C ASN A 133 11.25 16.52 5.43
N GLN A 134 11.91 16.28 6.55
CA GLN A 134 11.34 15.72 7.79
C GLN A 134 10.07 16.46 8.24
N THR A 135 10.09 17.79 8.27
CA THR A 135 8.97 18.61 8.76
C THR A 135 7.72 18.45 7.88
N THR A 136 7.90 18.45 6.56
CA THR A 136 6.79 18.28 5.60
C THR A 136 6.21 16.88 5.73
N MET A 137 7.08 15.85 5.82
CA MET A 137 6.63 14.46 5.94
C MET A 137 5.89 14.20 7.25
N ASP A 138 6.35 14.76 8.38
CA ASP A 138 5.66 14.68 9.67
C ASP A 138 4.24 15.29 9.61
N LYS A 139 4.10 16.46 8.97
CA LYS A 139 2.79 17.07 8.78
C LYS A 139 1.89 16.24 7.88
N ALA A 140 2.42 15.76 6.76
CA ALA A 140 1.68 14.89 5.83
C ALA A 140 1.21 13.61 6.53
N PHE A 141 2.10 12.93 7.24
CA PHE A 141 1.76 11.69 7.94
C PHE A 141 0.67 11.88 8.99
N LYS A 142 0.71 12.96 9.79
CA LYS A 142 -0.37 13.29 10.73
C LYS A 142 -1.72 13.50 10.04
N LYS A 143 -1.73 14.17 8.88
CA LYS A 143 -2.96 14.35 8.09
C LYS A 143 -3.45 13.02 7.53
N ILE A 144 -2.56 12.18 6.99
CA ILE A 144 -2.85 10.85 6.45
C ILE A 144 -3.47 9.95 7.52
N LEU A 145 -2.89 9.90 8.74
CA LEU A 145 -3.48 9.20 9.88
C LEU A 145 -4.93 9.63 10.13
N GLY A 146 -5.21 10.93 10.06
CA GLY A 146 -6.56 11.46 10.20
C GLY A 146 -7.52 11.09 9.05
N ARG A 147 -7.01 10.71 7.88
CA ARG A 147 -7.83 10.27 6.72
C ARG A 147 -8.07 8.78 6.71
N ASN A 148 -7.15 7.99 7.24
CA ASN A 148 -7.19 6.53 7.26
C ASN A 148 -8.12 6.01 8.36
N ARG A 149 -9.42 6.31 8.27
CA ARG A 149 -10.44 6.04 9.32
C ARG A 149 -11.79 5.55 8.79
N LEU A 150 -11.86 5.07 7.55
CA LEU A 150 -13.08 4.52 7.01
C LEU A 150 -13.40 3.18 7.69
N VAL A 151 -14.53 3.09 8.36
CA VAL A 151 -14.96 1.84 9.00
C VAL A 151 -15.48 0.88 7.94
N VAL A 152 -14.79 -0.24 7.75
CA VAL A 152 -15.14 -1.27 6.75
C VAL A 152 -15.53 -2.55 7.48
N PRO A 153 -16.82 -2.93 7.50
CA PRO A 153 -17.25 -4.18 8.10
C PRO A 153 -16.68 -5.40 7.36
N VAL A 154 -16.31 -6.43 8.13
CA VAL A 154 -15.93 -7.72 7.58
C VAL A 154 -17.17 -8.38 6.97
N THR A 155 -17.03 -8.85 5.72
CA THR A 155 -18.08 -9.58 5.00
C THR A 155 -17.67 -11.01 4.67
N ASP A 156 -16.40 -11.36 4.87
CA ASP A 156 -15.90 -12.71 4.67
C ASP A 156 -16.45 -13.68 5.71
N LYS A 157 -17.10 -14.75 5.23
CA LYS A 157 -17.80 -15.71 6.07
C LYS A 157 -16.85 -16.50 6.99
N ASN A 158 -15.66 -16.84 6.50
CA ASN A 158 -14.69 -17.63 7.28
C ASN A 158 -14.15 -16.80 8.45
N THR A 159 -13.78 -15.54 8.19
CA THR A 159 -13.33 -14.58 9.22
C THR A 159 -14.43 -14.34 10.28
N LEU A 160 -15.69 -14.20 9.84
CA LEU A 160 -16.82 -14.04 10.76
C LEU A 160 -17.05 -15.31 11.60
N LEU A 161 -16.93 -16.49 11.00
CA LEU A 161 -17.09 -17.78 11.69
C LEU A 161 -15.99 -17.96 12.76
N ILE A 162 -14.74 -17.68 12.44
CA ILE A 162 -13.63 -17.72 13.41
C ILE A 162 -13.92 -16.81 14.59
N PHE A 163 -14.35 -15.56 14.34
CA PHE A 163 -14.71 -14.63 15.41
C PHE A 163 -15.87 -15.13 16.28
N GLN A 164 -16.90 -15.72 15.67
CA GLN A 164 -18.04 -16.29 16.39
C GLN A 164 -17.63 -17.47 17.28
N GLN A 165 -16.71 -18.30 16.82
CA GLN A 165 -16.23 -19.47 17.57
C GLN A 165 -15.27 -19.11 18.70
N THR A 166 -14.40 -18.13 18.48
CA THR A 166 -13.31 -17.80 19.43
C THR A 166 -13.62 -16.64 20.34
N GLY A 167 -14.54 -15.75 19.95
CA GLY A 167 -14.79 -14.47 20.60
C GLY A 167 -13.64 -13.45 20.44
N THR A 168 -12.55 -13.83 19.77
CA THR A 168 -11.37 -13.01 19.56
C THR A 168 -11.30 -12.52 18.11
N PRO A 169 -11.11 -11.19 17.88
CA PRO A 169 -10.95 -10.68 16.52
C PRO A 169 -9.74 -11.32 15.82
N PRO A 170 -9.93 -11.94 14.64
CA PRO A 170 -8.84 -12.46 13.82
C PRO A 170 -7.85 -11.37 13.39
N PRO A 171 -6.65 -11.72 12.91
CA PRO A 171 -5.69 -10.77 12.38
C PRO A 171 -6.33 -9.77 11.40
N LEU A 172 -5.83 -8.54 11.35
CA LEU A 172 -6.34 -7.43 10.53
C LEU A 172 -7.78 -7.00 10.85
N THR A 173 -8.38 -7.46 11.97
CA THR A 173 -9.74 -7.08 12.35
C THR A 173 -9.83 -6.54 13.79
N TYR A 174 -10.92 -5.85 14.07
CA TYR A 174 -11.26 -5.38 15.42
C TYR A 174 -12.78 -5.32 15.60
N PHE A 175 -13.24 -5.46 16.84
CA PHE A 175 -14.66 -5.29 17.14
C PHE A 175 -15.01 -3.81 17.32
N HIS A 176 -15.77 -3.26 16.39
CA HIS A 176 -16.20 -1.87 16.42
C HIS A 176 -17.42 -1.69 17.35
N LYS A 177 -17.18 -1.20 18.58
CA LYS A 177 -18.16 -1.12 19.66
C LYS A 177 -19.47 -0.39 19.28
N LYS A 178 -19.38 0.70 18.51
CA LYS A 178 -20.53 1.51 18.12
C LYS A 178 -21.45 0.78 17.12
N SER A 179 -20.91 0.15 16.09
CA SER A 179 -21.69 -0.59 15.09
C SER A 179 -22.01 -2.03 15.49
N LYS A 180 -21.39 -2.54 16.56
CA LYS A 180 -21.50 -3.95 17.00
C LYS A 180 -21.09 -4.94 15.91
N LYS A 181 -20.11 -4.58 15.08
CA LYS A 181 -19.60 -5.40 13.96
C LYS A 181 -18.10 -5.60 14.06
N LEU A 182 -17.65 -6.75 13.54
CA LEU A 182 -16.25 -6.96 13.23
C LEU A 182 -15.89 -6.11 12.01
N CYS A 183 -14.79 -5.38 12.09
CA CYS A 183 -14.34 -4.46 11.03
C CYS A 183 -12.86 -4.68 10.74
N TYR A 184 -12.44 -4.38 9.52
CA TYR A 184 -11.03 -4.41 9.14
C TYR A 184 -10.24 -3.24 9.76
N ILE A 185 -9.00 -3.51 10.15
CA ILE A 185 -8.07 -2.48 10.65
C ILE A 185 -7.64 -1.61 9.46
N ASN A 186 -7.64 -0.30 9.67
CA ASN A 186 -7.10 0.66 8.72
C ASN A 186 -5.55 0.62 8.77
N CYS A 187 -4.94 -0.15 7.87
CA CYS A 187 -3.50 -0.25 7.78
C CYS A 187 -2.90 0.91 6.96
N ILE A 188 -1.67 1.26 7.29
CA ILE A 188 -0.84 2.20 6.52
C ILE A 188 0.47 1.49 6.22
N ASP A 189 0.73 1.29 4.95
CA ASP A 189 1.98 0.75 4.46
C ASP A 189 2.84 1.88 3.88
N VAL A 190 4.13 1.82 4.15
CA VAL A 190 5.09 2.86 3.75
C VAL A 190 6.24 2.18 3.04
N ALA A 191 6.48 2.57 1.81
CA ALA A 191 7.62 2.13 1.03
C ALA A 191 8.63 3.28 0.86
N GLY A 192 9.90 2.94 0.74
CA GLY A 192 10.94 3.93 0.52
C GLY A 192 12.29 3.33 0.21
N THR A 193 13.10 4.08 -0.51
CA THR A 193 14.52 3.79 -0.72
C THR A 193 15.30 4.31 0.49
N PRO A 194 16.27 3.55 1.04
CA PRO A 194 17.02 4.02 2.19
C PRO A 194 17.99 5.13 1.78
N GLU A 195 17.68 6.36 2.17
CA GLU A 195 18.52 7.54 1.92
C GLU A 195 19.14 8.11 3.21
N GLY A 196 19.59 7.22 4.10
CA GLY A 196 20.22 7.60 5.36
C GLY A 196 19.20 7.75 6.51
N PHE A 197 19.52 8.63 7.47
CA PHE A 197 18.75 8.83 8.70
C PHE A 197 17.62 9.86 8.52
N LYS A 198 16.77 9.67 7.49
CA LYS A 198 15.65 10.55 7.19
C LYS A 198 14.35 10.09 7.89
N TRP A 199 13.21 10.54 7.38
CA TRP A 199 11.90 10.32 8.01
C TRP A 199 11.56 8.83 8.16
N PHE A 200 11.87 8.01 7.15
CA PHE A 200 11.59 6.57 7.21
C PHE A 200 12.35 5.90 8.36
N TYR A 201 13.64 6.22 8.53
CA TYR A 201 14.46 5.72 9.63
C TYR A 201 13.91 6.14 11.00
N ASP A 202 13.63 7.44 11.18
CA ASP A 202 13.04 7.97 12.42
C ASP A 202 11.72 7.25 12.78
N ARG A 203 10.85 7.00 11.78
CA ARG A 203 9.54 6.38 12.01
C ARG A 203 9.60 4.88 12.26
N PHE A 204 10.41 4.13 11.52
CA PHE A 204 10.40 2.67 11.54
C PHE A 204 11.61 2.03 12.24
N VAL A 205 12.60 2.81 12.66
CA VAL A 205 13.73 2.33 13.46
C VAL A 205 13.75 2.99 14.83
N GLU A 206 13.84 4.33 14.89
CA GLU A 206 13.93 5.05 16.18
C GLU A 206 12.59 5.00 16.97
N LYS A 207 11.46 5.19 16.28
CA LYS A 207 10.12 5.23 16.89
C LYS A 207 9.32 3.94 16.65
N PHE A 208 10.03 2.82 16.40
CA PHE A 208 9.40 1.52 16.14
C PHE A 208 8.57 1.04 17.33
N ASN A 209 7.33 0.63 17.06
CA ASN A 209 6.43 0.07 18.06
C ASN A 209 6.10 -1.38 17.72
N ILE A 210 6.68 -2.33 18.45
CA ILE A 210 6.52 -3.77 18.23
C ILE A 210 5.05 -4.25 18.19
N ASN A 211 4.13 -3.53 18.83
CA ASN A 211 2.71 -3.91 18.88
C ASN A 211 1.92 -3.47 17.65
N THR A 212 2.44 -2.54 16.86
CA THR A 212 1.70 -1.94 15.74
C THR A 212 2.47 -1.91 14.44
N ASP A 213 3.79 -2.05 14.51
CA ASP A 213 4.67 -1.82 13.38
C ASP A 213 5.37 -3.11 12.94
N ASN A 214 5.59 -3.22 11.65
CA ASN A 214 6.46 -4.22 11.02
C ASN A 214 7.44 -3.49 10.09
N LEU A 215 8.69 -3.96 10.05
CA LEU A 215 9.73 -3.42 9.17
C LEU A 215 10.33 -4.54 8.34
N ILE A 216 10.15 -4.47 7.04
CA ILE A 216 10.67 -5.41 6.07
C ILE A 216 11.77 -4.73 5.26
N LYS A 217 12.89 -5.42 5.10
CA LYS A 217 14.05 -4.94 4.37
C LYS A 217 14.27 -5.83 3.14
N ALA A 218 14.42 -5.21 1.98
CA ALA A 218 14.75 -5.90 0.74
C ALA A 218 15.97 -5.27 0.08
N SER A 219 16.84 -6.10 -0.46
CA SER A 219 17.92 -5.63 -1.30
C SER A 219 17.51 -5.64 -2.77
N THR A 220 18.22 -4.91 -3.62
CA THR A 220 18.11 -5.02 -5.08
C THR A 220 18.29 -6.47 -5.55
N TYR A 221 19.17 -7.21 -4.88
CA TYR A 221 19.47 -8.61 -5.22
C TYR A 221 18.29 -9.56 -5.03
N SER A 222 17.31 -9.22 -4.18
CA SER A 222 16.13 -10.07 -3.97
C SER A 222 15.17 -10.09 -5.17
N ASN A 223 15.36 -9.20 -6.16
CA ASN A 223 14.49 -9.07 -7.34
C ASN A 223 15.26 -9.23 -8.67
N LEU A 224 16.41 -9.88 -8.66
CA LEU A 224 17.29 -10.00 -9.84
C LEU A 224 16.59 -10.61 -11.06
N HIS A 225 15.69 -11.56 -10.84
CA HIS A 225 14.96 -12.24 -11.91
C HIS A 225 14.06 -11.29 -12.73
N ASN A 226 13.73 -10.11 -12.21
CA ASN A 226 12.94 -9.08 -12.89
C ASN A 226 13.76 -7.89 -13.39
N LEU A 227 15.10 -7.94 -13.25
CA LEU A 227 15.99 -6.84 -13.64
C LEU A 227 16.83 -7.21 -14.88
N PRO A 228 17.27 -6.23 -15.68
CA PRO A 228 18.26 -6.47 -16.73
C PRO A 228 19.52 -7.11 -16.17
N GLU A 229 20.18 -8.00 -16.95
CA GLU A 229 21.35 -8.76 -16.52
C GLU A 229 22.51 -7.87 -16.07
N ASP A 230 22.69 -6.71 -16.69
CA ASP A 230 23.75 -5.74 -16.39
C ASP A 230 23.39 -4.70 -15.32
N PHE A 231 22.16 -4.74 -14.77
CA PHE A 231 21.66 -3.71 -13.86
C PHE A 231 22.53 -3.56 -12.60
N ILE A 232 22.95 -4.68 -12.00
CA ILE A 232 23.79 -4.66 -10.80
C ILE A 232 25.18 -4.13 -11.07
N ASP A 233 25.76 -4.50 -12.21
CA ASP A 233 27.11 -4.06 -12.57
C ASP A 233 27.11 -2.55 -12.89
N THR A 234 26.06 -2.07 -13.52
CA THR A 234 25.84 -0.64 -13.73
C THR A 234 25.74 0.11 -12.40
N LEU A 235 24.97 -0.40 -11.43
CA LEU A 235 24.85 0.23 -10.10
C LEU A 235 26.15 0.25 -9.30
N LYS A 236 27.03 -0.73 -9.49
CA LYS A 236 28.34 -0.77 -8.80
C LYS A 236 29.38 0.13 -9.43
N ALA A 237 29.20 0.50 -10.69
CA ALA A 237 30.13 1.35 -11.44
C ALA A 237 29.95 2.84 -11.14
N GLU A 238 28.82 3.26 -10.56
CA GLU A 238 28.49 4.62 -10.08
C GLU A 238 28.94 4.81 -8.61
#